data_7ef691f97db9718e992e0b2437b956d9
#
_entry.id   7ef691f97db9718e992e0b2437b956d9
#
_cell.length_a   1.000
_cell.length_b   1.000
_cell.length_c   1.000
_cell.angle_alpha   90.00
_cell.angle_beta   90.00
_cell.angle_gamma   90.00
#
_symmetry.space_group_name_H-M   'P 1'
#
loop_
_entity.id
_entity.type
_entity.pdbx_description
1 polymer ?
#
loop_
_entity_poly.entity_id
_entity_poly.type
_entity_poly.pdbx_seq_one_letter_code
_entity_poly.pdbx_strand_id
1 'polypeptide(L)'
;MKYICDISKSILLPQKSIIKRIVNMAAQDSSLFRLYFKLAIYQKSGMAFQEFFAKVMIYSDSGFEPVKPYGNWGDGGNDGHNPSTKHYYQVYAPVATTKMNAQEALKKSTTDYHKLLKKWGAVNGYSFVVNDRFTGVEAPLSQAFWSFKADKNISNGEIVHTLSLQKIFMTLAEDDKLEVLDMHYLAPSDSSFEPTIISELVKYLLNEPDVSMNLLASKAPDFSEKIKFNNISENLETRIKNHSLEVYKIDDFLIEQNDDSIAQELSQTVNNIYKQLVVSIPNDEEYKNEIIYLGLVESLIPKFARDKVYAKRGYNTVAEIIIAKYFETCDAYEDPNSSNSS
;
A
#
# COMPACT_ATOMS: atom_id res chain seq x y z
N MET A 1 28.07 -27.38 46.42
CA MET A 1 27.21 -27.70 45.24
C MET A 1 25.91 -26.91 45.13
N LYS A 2 25.59 -25.96 46.04
CA LYS A 2 24.38 -25.10 45.95
C LYS A 2 24.58 -23.77 45.23
N TYR A 3 25.83 -23.31 45.02
CA TYR A 3 26.10 -22.00 44.41
C TYR A 3 26.17 -21.99 42.86
N ILE A 4 26.20 -23.14 42.20
CA ILE A 4 26.28 -23.24 40.74
C ILE A 4 24.86 -23.22 40.09
N CYS A 5 23.81 -23.53 40.86
CA CYS A 5 22.44 -23.65 40.35
C CYS A 5 21.74 -22.28 40.23
N ASP A 6 22.17 -21.24 40.96
CA ASP A 6 21.53 -19.93 40.97
C ASP A 6 22.05 -18.99 39.86
N ILE A 7 23.26 -19.19 39.37
CA ILE A 7 23.83 -18.37 38.32
C ILE A 7 23.20 -18.72 36.94
N SER A 8 22.84 -20.00 36.73
CA SER A 8 22.20 -20.42 35.48
C SER A 8 20.76 -19.90 35.32
N LYS A 9 20.05 -19.65 36.41
CA LYS A 9 18.68 -19.11 36.38
C LYS A 9 18.63 -17.59 36.14
N SER A 10 19.64 -16.84 36.59
CA SER A 10 19.71 -15.39 36.40
C SER A 10 20.12 -14.99 34.99
N ILE A 11 20.84 -15.85 34.25
CA ILE A 11 21.25 -15.58 32.87
C ILE A 11 20.16 -15.98 31.84
N LEU A 12 19.28 -16.93 32.17
CA LEU A 12 18.22 -17.42 31.28
C LEU A 12 17.00 -16.47 31.20
N LEU A 13 16.75 -15.67 32.22
CA LEU A 13 15.61 -14.75 32.27
C LEU A 13 15.74 -13.55 31.30
N PRO A 14 16.90 -12.87 31.17
CA PRO A 14 17.07 -11.81 30.19
C PRO A 14 17.05 -12.34 28.75
N GLN A 15 17.58 -13.53 28.47
CA GLN A 15 17.56 -14.11 27.12
C GLN A 15 16.14 -14.41 26.63
N LYS A 16 15.28 -14.96 27.48
CA LYS A 16 13.87 -15.22 27.12
C LYS A 16 13.09 -13.93 26.84
N SER A 17 13.36 -12.87 27.59
CA SER A 17 12.72 -11.57 27.37
C SER A 17 13.21 -10.89 26.08
N ILE A 18 14.49 -11.02 25.76
CA ILE A 18 15.09 -10.52 24.52
C ILE A 18 14.54 -11.28 23.31
N ILE A 19 14.52 -12.63 23.38
CA ILE A 19 13.95 -13.46 22.31
C ILE A 19 12.47 -13.13 22.07
N LYS A 20 11.66 -12.98 23.14
CA LYS A 20 10.26 -12.60 23.03
C LYS A 20 10.10 -11.21 22.38
N ARG A 21 10.99 -10.26 22.70
CA ARG A 21 10.98 -8.91 22.12
C ARG A 21 11.35 -8.94 20.63
N ILE A 22 12.38 -9.71 20.24
CA ILE A 22 12.78 -9.91 18.85
C ILE A 22 11.65 -10.57 18.04
N VAL A 23 11.03 -11.63 18.58
CA VAL A 23 9.89 -12.29 17.91
C VAL A 23 8.70 -11.37 17.76
N ASN A 24 8.40 -10.54 18.76
CA ASN A 24 7.31 -9.56 18.65
C ASN A 24 7.64 -8.46 17.62
N MET A 25 8.87 -7.97 17.55
CA MET A 25 9.30 -7.00 16.53
C MET A 25 9.18 -7.58 15.12
N ALA A 26 9.72 -8.78 14.89
CA ALA A 26 9.63 -9.45 13.59
C ALA A 26 8.16 -9.74 13.16
N ALA A 27 7.29 -10.06 14.11
CA ALA A 27 5.87 -10.24 13.83
C ALA A 27 5.18 -8.93 13.48
N GLN A 28 5.57 -7.84 14.13
CA GLN A 28 5.04 -6.49 13.86
C GLN A 28 5.48 -5.98 12.48
N ASP A 29 6.75 -6.18 12.12
CA ASP A 29 7.29 -5.84 10.81
C ASP A 29 6.60 -6.64 9.69
N SER A 30 6.41 -7.93 9.90
CA SER A 30 5.68 -8.80 8.96
C SER A 30 4.23 -8.34 8.74
N SER A 31 3.55 -7.88 9.79
CA SER A 31 2.19 -7.34 9.70
C SER A 31 2.19 -6.04 8.90
N LEU A 32 3.13 -5.15 9.14
CA LEU A 32 3.26 -3.88 8.45
C LEU A 32 3.52 -4.06 6.95
N PHE A 33 4.42 -4.98 6.56
CA PHE A 33 4.64 -5.31 5.16
C PHE A 33 3.37 -5.83 4.46
N ARG A 34 2.53 -6.60 5.15
CA ARG A 34 1.24 -7.04 4.60
C ARG A 34 0.28 -5.88 4.36
N LEU A 35 0.22 -4.90 5.26
CA LEU A 35 -0.63 -3.72 5.11
C LEU A 35 -0.19 -2.85 3.94
N TYR A 36 1.11 -2.58 3.81
CA TYR A 36 1.64 -1.84 2.66
C TYR A 36 1.48 -2.57 1.34
N PHE A 37 1.64 -3.90 1.33
CA PHE A 37 1.33 -4.70 0.15
C PHE A 37 -0.15 -4.57 -0.25
N LYS A 38 -1.08 -4.68 0.70
CA LYS A 38 -2.51 -4.49 0.45
C LYS A 38 -2.81 -3.09 -0.07
N LEU A 39 -2.23 -2.06 0.54
CA LEU A 39 -2.35 -0.68 0.06
C LEU A 39 -1.90 -0.56 -1.41
N ALA A 40 -0.75 -1.12 -1.78
CA ALA A 40 -0.26 -1.13 -3.14
C ALA A 40 -1.24 -1.84 -4.11
N ILE A 41 -1.81 -2.97 -3.71
CA ILE A 41 -2.81 -3.71 -4.49
C ILE A 41 -4.07 -2.87 -4.74
N TYR A 42 -4.58 -2.17 -3.72
CA TYR A 42 -5.79 -1.36 -3.85
C TYR A 42 -5.60 -0.09 -4.68
N GLN A 43 -4.41 0.51 -4.61
CA GLN A 43 -4.10 1.76 -5.33
C GLN A 43 -3.61 1.55 -6.77
N LYS A 44 -2.96 0.42 -7.06
CA LYS A 44 -2.31 0.21 -8.36
C LYS A 44 -3.24 -0.51 -9.34
N SER A 45 -3.29 0.00 -10.58
CA SER A 45 -4.01 -0.61 -11.71
C SER A 45 -3.21 -0.42 -13.00
N GLY A 46 -3.55 -1.15 -14.07
CA GLY A 46 -2.88 -1.05 -15.36
C GLY A 46 -1.37 -1.18 -15.26
N MET A 47 -0.63 -0.23 -15.84
CA MET A 47 0.84 -0.24 -15.85
C MET A 47 1.45 -0.16 -14.45
N ALA A 48 0.85 0.59 -13.51
CA ALA A 48 1.38 0.71 -12.16
C ALA A 48 1.35 -0.64 -11.41
N PHE A 49 0.33 -1.46 -11.65
CA PHE A 49 0.30 -2.83 -11.11
C PHE A 49 1.27 -3.76 -11.84
N GLN A 50 1.42 -3.62 -13.15
CA GLN A 50 2.39 -4.39 -13.92
C GLN A 50 3.83 -4.13 -13.46
N GLU A 51 4.19 -2.88 -13.19
CA GLU A 51 5.50 -2.50 -12.64
C GLU A 51 5.69 -3.07 -11.24
N PHE A 52 4.66 -3.03 -10.39
CA PHE A 52 4.70 -3.62 -9.06
C PHE A 52 4.89 -5.14 -9.12
N PHE A 53 4.14 -5.84 -9.97
CA PHE A 53 4.32 -7.26 -10.22
C PHE A 53 5.75 -7.57 -10.70
N ALA A 54 6.26 -6.81 -11.66
CA ALA A 54 7.60 -7.00 -12.19
C ALA A 54 8.67 -6.82 -11.09
N LYS A 55 8.53 -5.82 -10.19
CA LYS A 55 9.43 -5.66 -9.04
C LYS A 55 9.40 -6.89 -8.13
N VAL A 56 8.22 -7.41 -7.76
CA VAL A 56 8.11 -8.63 -6.94
C VAL A 56 8.83 -9.80 -7.60
N MET A 57 8.65 -9.98 -8.91
CA MET A 57 9.24 -11.10 -9.65
C MET A 57 10.76 -10.96 -9.82
N ILE A 58 11.30 -9.77 -10.05
CA ILE A 58 12.75 -9.52 -10.15
C ILE A 58 13.46 -9.97 -8.86
N TYR A 59 12.87 -9.70 -7.69
CA TYR A 59 13.46 -10.08 -6.40
C TYR A 59 13.17 -11.54 -6.00
N SER A 60 12.13 -12.17 -6.55
CA SER A 60 11.77 -13.56 -6.22
C SER A 60 12.33 -14.62 -7.18
N ASP A 61 12.57 -14.26 -8.45
CA ASP A 61 13.08 -15.16 -9.51
C ASP A 61 14.24 -14.49 -10.24
N SER A 62 15.45 -14.93 -9.96
CA SER A 62 16.67 -14.40 -10.58
C SER A 62 16.73 -14.57 -12.12
N GLY A 63 15.88 -15.42 -12.68
CA GLY A 63 15.76 -15.61 -14.13
C GLY A 63 14.66 -14.77 -14.76
N PHE A 64 13.91 -13.97 -14.00
CA PHE A 64 12.82 -13.16 -14.52
C PHE A 64 13.33 -11.89 -15.22
N GLU A 65 12.84 -11.66 -16.42
CA GLU A 65 13.10 -10.46 -17.22
C GLU A 65 11.77 -9.73 -17.50
N PRO A 66 11.62 -8.45 -17.04
CA PRO A 66 10.45 -7.64 -17.39
C PRO A 66 10.49 -7.24 -18.87
N VAL A 67 9.35 -7.25 -19.55
CA VAL A 67 9.22 -6.86 -20.96
C VAL A 67 8.57 -5.49 -21.06
N LYS A 68 9.23 -4.59 -21.82
CA LYS A 68 8.68 -3.27 -22.16
C LYS A 68 8.23 -3.24 -23.62
N PRO A 69 7.09 -2.61 -23.94
CA PRO A 69 6.67 -2.43 -25.32
C PRO A 69 7.72 -1.68 -26.16
N TYR A 70 7.96 -2.13 -27.38
CA TYR A 70 8.90 -1.49 -28.29
C TYR A 70 8.27 -1.24 -29.68
N GLY A 71 8.00 0.01 -30.00
CA GLY A 71 7.46 0.44 -31.29
C GLY A 71 6.28 -0.42 -31.76
N ASN A 72 6.28 -0.80 -33.04
CA ASN A 72 5.24 -1.67 -33.63
C ASN A 72 5.32 -3.14 -33.16
N TRP A 73 6.40 -3.53 -32.50
CA TRP A 73 6.55 -4.85 -31.91
C TRP A 73 5.63 -5.03 -30.67
N GLY A 74 5.41 -3.95 -29.93
CA GLY A 74 4.68 -3.98 -28.65
C GLY A 74 5.43 -4.80 -27.59
N ASP A 75 4.68 -5.39 -26.66
CA ASP A 75 5.17 -6.28 -25.59
C ASP A 75 5.34 -7.74 -26.05
N GLY A 76 4.95 -8.05 -27.28
CA GLY A 76 5.01 -9.40 -27.80
C GLY A 76 3.98 -10.37 -27.19
N GLY A 77 3.02 -9.87 -26.40
CA GLY A 77 1.99 -10.67 -25.73
C GLY A 77 2.41 -11.14 -24.35
N ASN A 78 3.37 -10.46 -23.70
CA ASN A 78 3.75 -10.73 -22.33
C ASN A 78 4.33 -9.47 -21.64
N ASP A 79 4.20 -9.42 -20.31
CA ASP A 79 4.70 -8.34 -19.47
C ASP A 79 5.99 -8.72 -18.71
N GLY A 80 6.42 -9.98 -18.87
CA GLY A 80 7.65 -10.50 -18.33
C GLY A 80 7.80 -12.00 -18.62
N HIS A 81 9.00 -12.50 -18.60
CA HIS A 81 9.29 -13.91 -18.89
C HIS A 81 10.54 -14.39 -18.17
N ASN A 82 10.67 -15.71 -18.08
CA ASN A 82 11.92 -16.37 -17.72
C ASN A 82 12.44 -17.12 -18.97
N PRO A 83 13.51 -16.65 -19.61
CA PRO A 83 14.01 -17.22 -20.86
C PRO A 83 14.49 -18.67 -20.73
N SER A 84 15.03 -19.04 -19.58
CA SER A 84 15.59 -20.39 -19.34
C SER A 84 14.48 -21.45 -19.28
N THR A 85 13.34 -21.12 -18.70
CA THR A 85 12.18 -22.01 -18.59
C THR A 85 11.17 -21.82 -19.70
N LYS A 86 11.28 -20.75 -20.50
CA LYS A 86 10.28 -20.29 -21.48
C LYS A 86 8.90 -20.12 -20.86
N HIS A 87 8.89 -19.55 -19.64
CA HIS A 87 7.68 -19.22 -18.92
C HIS A 87 7.38 -17.73 -19.08
N TYR A 88 6.15 -17.40 -19.44
CA TYR A 88 5.72 -16.03 -19.77
C TYR A 88 4.59 -15.60 -18.85
N TYR A 89 4.54 -14.31 -18.56
CA TYR A 89 3.55 -13.70 -17.67
C TYR A 89 2.80 -12.61 -18.42
N GLN A 90 1.48 -12.61 -18.30
CA GLN A 90 0.62 -11.56 -18.83
C GLN A 90 -0.21 -10.98 -17.69
N VAL A 91 -0.19 -9.65 -17.55
CA VAL A 91 -0.83 -8.94 -16.45
C VAL A 91 -2.16 -8.35 -16.88
N TYR A 92 -3.18 -8.53 -16.04
CA TYR A 92 -4.49 -7.91 -16.17
C TYR A 92 -4.88 -7.24 -14.86
N ALA A 93 -4.93 -5.90 -14.86
CA ALA A 93 -5.22 -5.09 -13.68
C ALA A 93 -6.19 -3.96 -14.05
N PRO A 94 -7.51 -4.22 -14.06
CA PRO A 94 -8.50 -3.21 -14.37
C PRO A 94 -8.50 -2.08 -13.32
N VAL A 95 -9.01 -0.90 -13.71
CA VAL A 95 -9.15 0.26 -12.81
C VAL A 95 -10.06 -0.11 -11.63
N ALA A 96 -9.82 0.49 -10.45
CA ALA A 96 -10.52 0.15 -9.21
C ALA A 96 -12.04 0.25 -9.27
N THR A 97 -12.56 1.21 -10.04
CA THR A 97 -14.00 1.43 -10.24
C THR A 97 -14.64 0.46 -11.21
N THR A 98 -13.85 -0.32 -11.96
CA THR A 98 -14.33 -1.27 -12.94
C THR A 98 -14.30 -2.67 -12.31
N LYS A 99 -15.46 -3.32 -12.21
CA LYS A 99 -15.49 -4.74 -11.85
C LYS A 99 -14.70 -5.53 -12.88
N MET A 100 -13.93 -6.49 -12.41
CA MET A 100 -13.22 -7.42 -13.28
C MET A 100 -14.25 -8.15 -14.14
N ASN A 101 -14.06 -8.12 -15.47
CA ASN A 101 -14.90 -8.86 -16.40
C ASN A 101 -14.16 -10.14 -16.81
N ALA A 102 -14.64 -11.30 -16.34
CA ALA A 102 -14.01 -12.59 -16.60
C ALA A 102 -13.88 -12.88 -18.12
N GLN A 103 -14.86 -12.49 -18.92
CA GLN A 103 -14.83 -12.70 -20.38
C GLN A 103 -13.76 -11.82 -21.05
N GLU A 104 -13.63 -10.57 -20.63
CA GLU A 104 -12.62 -9.65 -21.13
C GLU A 104 -11.21 -10.10 -20.75
N ALA A 105 -11.01 -10.48 -19.48
CA ALA A 105 -9.77 -11.02 -18.97
C ALA A 105 -9.33 -12.29 -19.76
N LEU A 106 -10.27 -13.22 -19.99
CA LEU A 106 -10.03 -14.41 -20.77
C LEU A 106 -9.67 -14.10 -22.23
N LYS A 107 -10.45 -13.21 -22.87
CA LYS A 107 -10.18 -12.76 -24.25
C LYS A 107 -8.79 -12.16 -24.37
N LYS A 108 -8.39 -11.31 -23.41
CA LYS A 108 -7.04 -10.75 -23.35
C LYS A 108 -5.99 -11.85 -23.24
N SER A 109 -6.12 -12.73 -22.26
CA SER A 109 -5.18 -13.84 -22.04
C SER A 109 -4.98 -14.70 -23.30
N THR A 110 -6.06 -15.11 -23.94
CA THR A 110 -6.01 -15.93 -25.17
C THR A 110 -5.38 -15.17 -26.33
N THR A 111 -5.72 -13.89 -26.51
CA THR A 111 -5.18 -13.05 -27.58
C THR A 111 -3.67 -12.85 -27.42
N ASP A 112 -3.23 -12.56 -26.20
CA ASP A 112 -1.82 -12.32 -25.90
C ASP A 112 -1.00 -13.61 -26.02
N TYR A 113 -1.53 -14.75 -25.62
CA TYR A 113 -0.90 -16.05 -25.88
C TYR A 113 -0.67 -16.33 -27.37
N HIS A 114 -1.62 -16.01 -28.23
CA HIS A 114 -1.42 -16.19 -29.68
C HIS A 114 -0.36 -15.24 -30.25
N LYS A 115 -0.28 -14.01 -29.78
CA LYS A 115 0.81 -13.08 -30.12
C LYS A 115 2.15 -13.63 -29.65
N LEU A 116 2.18 -14.16 -28.42
CA LEU A 116 3.35 -14.75 -27.81
C LEU A 116 3.93 -15.90 -28.67
N LEU A 117 3.10 -16.89 -29.01
CA LEU A 117 3.51 -17.99 -29.88
C LEU A 117 4.09 -17.52 -31.23
N LYS A 118 3.46 -16.51 -31.82
CA LYS A 118 3.90 -15.97 -33.12
C LYS A 118 5.26 -15.27 -33.03
N LYS A 119 5.54 -14.58 -31.92
CA LYS A 119 6.71 -13.72 -31.78
C LYS A 119 7.89 -14.40 -31.08
N TRP A 120 7.61 -15.26 -30.11
CA TRP A 120 8.62 -15.87 -29.25
C TRP A 120 8.84 -17.38 -29.54
N GLY A 121 7.92 -18.02 -30.25
CA GLY A 121 8.01 -19.44 -30.61
C GLY A 121 7.52 -20.36 -29.48
N ALA A 122 8.40 -21.19 -28.92
CA ALA A 122 8.00 -22.19 -27.93
C ALA A 122 7.62 -21.54 -26.58
N VAL A 123 6.48 -21.95 -26.03
CA VAL A 123 5.97 -21.55 -24.72
C VAL A 123 5.81 -22.82 -23.87
N ASN A 124 6.63 -22.96 -22.83
CA ASN A 124 6.55 -24.10 -21.91
C ASN A 124 5.66 -23.77 -20.68
N GLY A 125 5.58 -22.50 -20.32
CA GLY A 125 4.75 -22.01 -19.22
C GLY A 125 4.09 -20.69 -19.56
N TYR A 126 2.87 -20.51 -19.06
CA TYR A 126 2.12 -19.26 -19.23
C TYR A 126 1.28 -18.99 -17.98
N SER A 127 1.55 -17.88 -17.33
CA SER A 127 0.79 -17.42 -16.17
C SER A 127 0.04 -16.14 -16.47
N PHE A 128 -1.23 -16.11 -16.07
CA PHE A 128 -2.09 -14.95 -16.17
C PHE A 128 -2.21 -14.28 -14.82
N VAL A 129 -1.63 -13.08 -14.69
CA VAL A 129 -1.54 -12.33 -13.44
C VAL A 129 -2.70 -11.36 -13.34
N VAL A 130 -3.49 -11.46 -12.27
CA VAL A 130 -4.73 -10.70 -12.12
C VAL A 130 -4.70 -9.89 -10.82
N ASN A 131 -4.96 -8.59 -10.92
CA ASN A 131 -5.26 -7.79 -9.74
C ASN A 131 -6.75 -7.95 -9.36
N ASP A 132 -7.03 -9.01 -8.61
CA ASP A 132 -8.37 -9.32 -8.09
C ASP A 132 -8.71 -8.59 -6.78
N ARG A 133 -7.82 -7.75 -6.28
CA ARG A 133 -7.98 -6.99 -5.03
C ARG A 133 -8.45 -7.85 -3.85
N PHE A 134 -7.89 -9.06 -3.74
CA PHE A 134 -8.23 -10.08 -2.73
C PHE A 134 -9.67 -10.58 -2.77
N THR A 135 -10.45 -10.27 -3.79
CA THR A 135 -11.83 -10.75 -3.93
C THR A 135 -11.94 -12.16 -4.51
N GLY A 136 -10.81 -12.67 -5.02
CA GLY A 136 -10.74 -13.96 -5.70
C GLY A 136 -11.05 -13.85 -7.20
N VAL A 137 -10.72 -14.92 -7.91
CA VAL A 137 -10.93 -15.03 -9.36
C VAL A 137 -12.29 -15.66 -9.63
N GLU A 138 -13.09 -15.03 -10.49
CA GLU A 138 -14.40 -15.57 -10.88
C GLU A 138 -14.29 -16.98 -11.47
N ALA A 139 -15.20 -17.89 -11.07
CA ALA A 139 -15.19 -19.28 -11.50
C ALA A 139 -15.18 -19.46 -13.04
N PRO A 140 -15.90 -18.67 -13.85
CA PRO A 140 -15.83 -18.75 -15.30
C PRO A 140 -14.44 -18.47 -15.86
N LEU A 141 -13.70 -17.48 -15.33
CA LEU A 141 -12.34 -17.20 -15.74
C LEU A 141 -11.40 -18.35 -15.37
N SER A 142 -11.52 -18.87 -14.15
CA SER A 142 -10.69 -20.00 -13.69
C SER A 142 -10.91 -21.24 -14.59
N GLN A 143 -12.17 -21.64 -14.80
CA GLN A 143 -12.49 -22.79 -15.66
C GLN A 143 -11.99 -22.61 -17.09
N ALA A 144 -12.18 -21.44 -17.67
CA ALA A 144 -11.77 -21.15 -19.04
C ALA A 144 -10.23 -21.13 -19.19
N PHE A 145 -9.51 -20.61 -18.19
CA PHE A 145 -8.04 -20.64 -18.19
C PHE A 145 -7.51 -22.09 -18.12
N TRP A 146 -8.10 -22.95 -17.28
CA TRP A 146 -7.69 -24.34 -17.20
C TRP A 146 -8.00 -25.11 -18.48
N SER A 147 -9.17 -24.88 -19.11
CA SER A 147 -9.50 -25.45 -20.41
C SER A 147 -8.54 -24.97 -21.50
N PHE A 148 -8.25 -23.68 -21.55
CA PHE A 148 -7.28 -23.11 -22.47
C PHE A 148 -5.87 -23.71 -22.30
N LYS A 149 -5.41 -23.87 -21.05
CA LYS A 149 -4.12 -24.50 -20.74
C LYS A 149 -4.06 -25.96 -21.25
N ALA A 150 -5.15 -26.71 -21.06
CA ALA A 150 -5.26 -28.09 -21.56
C ALA A 150 -5.24 -28.13 -23.09
N ASP A 151 -6.05 -27.30 -23.76
CA ASP A 151 -6.16 -27.23 -25.21
C ASP A 151 -4.81 -26.86 -25.89
N LYS A 152 -4.03 -26.01 -25.25
CA LYS A 152 -2.73 -25.57 -25.76
C LYS A 152 -1.53 -26.44 -25.29
N ASN A 153 -1.81 -27.48 -24.52
CA ASN A 153 -0.80 -28.38 -23.97
C ASN A 153 0.31 -27.62 -23.19
N ILE A 154 -0.09 -26.60 -22.44
CA ILE A 154 0.83 -25.80 -21.61
C ILE A 154 1.09 -26.57 -20.31
N SER A 155 2.31 -27.05 -20.13
CA SER A 155 2.68 -27.89 -18.97
C SER A 155 2.66 -27.09 -17.67
N ASN A 156 3.19 -25.86 -17.68
CA ASN A 156 3.33 -24.99 -16.52
C ASN A 156 2.52 -23.71 -16.70
N GLY A 157 1.95 -23.20 -15.62
CA GLY A 157 1.22 -21.94 -15.63
C GLY A 157 -0.02 -21.97 -14.75
N GLU A 158 -0.36 -20.81 -14.26
CA GLU A 158 -1.45 -20.61 -13.31
C GLU A 158 -2.06 -19.22 -13.46
N ILE A 159 -3.20 -19.01 -12.82
CA ILE A 159 -3.68 -17.66 -12.55
C ILE A 159 -3.01 -17.18 -11.26
N VAL A 160 -2.14 -16.18 -11.39
CA VAL A 160 -1.50 -15.54 -10.25
C VAL A 160 -2.41 -14.40 -9.76
N HIS A 161 -3.18 -14.67 -8.71
CA HIS A 161 -4.04 -13.67 -8.07
C HIS A 161 -3.29 -12.96 -6.93
N THR A 162 -3.86 -11.87 -6.40
CA THR A 162 -3.18 -11.00 -5.42
C THR A 162 -2.70 -11.71 -4.17
N LEU A 163 -3.45 -12.71 -3.67
CA LEU A 163 -2.99 -13.50 -2.51
C LEU A 163 -1.78 -14.38 -2.84
N SER A 164 -1.70 -14.95 -4.05
CA SER A 164 -0.52 -15.68 -4.52
C SER A 164 0.68 -14.75 -4.62
N LEU A 165 0.49 -13.56 -5.20
CA LEU A 165 1.54 -12.56 -5.29
C LEU A 165 2.01 -12.09 -3.90
N GLN A 166 1.08 -11.91 -2.94
CA GLN A 166 1.43 -11.60 -1.56
C GLN A 166 2.27 -12.69 -0.90
N LYS A 167 1.95 -13.97 -1.14
CA LYS A 167 2.77 -15.08 -0.62
C LYS A 167 4.19 -15.00 -1.16
N ILE A 168 4.36 -14.77 -2.47
CA ILE A 168 5.68 -14.58 -3.09
C ILE A 168 6.40 -13.39 -2.45
N PHE A 169 5.77 -12.23 -2.39
CA PHE A 169 6.33 -11.03 -1.76
C PHE A 169 6.78 -11.29 -0.32
N MET A 170 5.99 -12.01 0.48
CA MET A 170 6.32 -12.30 1.89
C MET A 170 7.53 -13.20 2.06
N THR A 171 7.96 -13.94 1.03
CA THR A 171 9.19 -14.75 1.07
C THR A 171 10.47 -13.95 0.78
N LEU A 172 10.36 -12.74 0.25
CA LEU A 172 11.50 -11.88 -0.02
C LEU A 172 12.26 -11.51 1.26
N ALA A 173 13.54 -11.17 1.12
CA ALA A 173 14.29 -10.53 2.20
C ALA A 173 13.66 -9.18 2.58
N GLU A 174 13.94 -8.70 3.77
CA GLU A 174 13.34 -7.45 4.26
C GLU A 174 13.73 -6.24 3.40
N ASP A 175 15.00 -6.12 3.04
CA ASP A 175 15.49 -5.06 2.16
C ASP A 175 14.82 -5.10 0.79
N ASP A 176 14.61 -6.30 0.22
CA ASP A 176 13.91 -6.47 -1.05
C ASP A 176 12.42 -6.08 -0.96
N LYS A 177 11.78 -6.36 0.18
CA LYS A 177 10.39 -5.91 0.43
C LYS A 177 10.29 -4.39 0.46
N LEU A 178 11.26 -3.73 1.10
CA LEU A 178 11.33 -2.27 1.14
C LEU A 178 11.48 -1.68 -0.27
N GLU A 179 12.37 -2.27 -1.10
CA GLU A 179 12.56 -1.85 -2.50
C GLU A 179 11.30 -2.06 -3.36
N VAL A 180 10.61 -3.21 -3.20
CA VAL A 180 9.35 -3.49 -3.91
C VAL A 180 8.26 -2.49 -3.57
N LEU A 181 8.19 -2.08 -2.30
CA LEU A 181 7.20 -1.13 -1.80
C LEU A 181 7.58 0.34 -2.00
N ASP A 182 8.75 0.62 -2.60
CA ASP A 182 9.33 1.97 -2.65
C ASP A 182 9.50 2.60 -1.25
N MET A 183 9.71 1.75 -0.24
CA MET A 183 9.91 2.12 1.14
C MET A 183 11.38 2.02 1.49
N HIS A 184 12.07 3.12 1.52
CA HIS A 184 13.42 3.12 2.06
C HIS A 184 13.38 3.06 3.58
N TYR A 185 14.30 2.28 4.15
CA TYR A 185 14.39 1.94 5.57
C TYR A 185 14.15 3.12 6.50
N LEU A 186 13.17 2.98 7.38
CA LEU A 186 12.85 3.93 8.44
C LEU A 186 13.69 3.60 9.68
N ALA A 187 15.00 3.85 9.64
CA ALA A 187 15.82 3.72 10.86
C ALA A 187 15.25 4.58 11.98
N PRO A 188 15.18 4.08 13.23
CA PRO A 188 14.83 4.92 14.36
C PRO A 188 15.88 6.04 14.46
N SER A 189 15.50 7.28 14.39
CA SER A 189 16.39 8.41 14.60
C SER A 189 15.71 9.44 15.48
N ASP A 190 16.53 10.13 16.22
CA ASP A 190 16.24 11.45 16.76
C ASP A 190 16.01 12.41 15.59
N SER A 191 14.80 12.41 15.02
CA SER A 191 14.45 13.33 13.96
C SER A 191 14.29 14.71 14.58
N SER A 192 15.27 15.57 14.39
CA SER A 192 15.06 16.99 14.54
C SER A 192 13.94 17.38 13.58
N PHE A 193 12.82 17.80 14.16
CA PHE A 193 11.71 18.39 13.45
C PHE A 193 12.21 19.69 12.78
N GLU A 194 12.17 19.74 11.46
CA GLU A 194 12.55 20.95 10.70
C GLU A 194 11.29 21.72 10.30
N PRO A 195 11.07 22.96 10.80
CA PRO A 195 9.91 23.78 10.42
C PRO A 195 9.77 24.03 8.92
N THR A 196 10.87 23.99 8.19
CA THR A 196 10.90 24.10 6.72
C THR A 196 10.09 23.01 6.04
N ILE A 197 10.05 21.78 6.58
CA ILE A 197 9.31 20.65 6.03
C ILE A 197 7.81 20.90 6.09
N ILE A 198 7.29 21.54 7.14
CA ILE A 198 5.86 21.92 7.19
C ILE A 198 5.52 22.84 6.03
N SER A 199 6.31 23.90 5.85
CA SER A 199 6.09 24.87 4.76
C SER A 199 6.12 24.21 3.39
N GLU A 200 7.09 23.33 3.14
CA GLU A 200 7.22 22.64 1.87
C GLU A 200 6.06 21.67 1.60
N LEU A 201 5.65 20.91 2.63
CA LEU A 201 4.57 19.95 2.52
C LEU A 201 3.23 20.66 2.31
N VAL A 202 2.91 21.69 3.09
CA VAL A 202 1.69 22.45 2.94
C VAL A 202 1.62 23.10 1.56
N LYS A 203 2.69 23.76 1.10
CA LYS A 203 2.76 24.33 -0.25
C LYS A 203 2.54 23.28 -1.35
N TYR A 204 3.09 22.09 -1.19
CA TYR A 204 2.87 20.99 -2.12
C TYR A 204 1.40 20.59 -2.18
N LEU A 205 0.74 20.41 -1.03
CA LEU A 205 -0.65 19.99 -0.94
C LEU A 205 -1.64 21.04 -1.50
N LEU A 206 -1.33 22.32 -1.36
CA LEU A 206 -2.16 23.42 -1.91
C LEU A 206 -2.00 23.59 -3.43
N ASN A 207 -0.94 23.08 -4.03
CA ASN A 207 -0.71 23.17 -5.48
C ASN A 207 -1.26 21.94 -6.26
N GLU A 208 -1.81 20.92 -5.60
CA GLU A 208 -2.47 19.81 -6.29
C GLU A 208 -3.88 20.24 -6.74
N PRO A 209 -4.21 20.20 -8.05
CA PRO A 209 -5.51 20.64 -8.54
C PRO A 209 -6.57 19.55 -8.27
N ASP A 210 -7.51 19.82 -7.46
CA ASP A 210 -8.92 19.41 -7.55
C ASP A 210 -9.65 19.56 -6.20
N VAL A 211 -10.35 20.66 -5.98
CA VAL A 211 -11.23 20.79 -4.81
C VAL A 211 -12.52 21.48 -5.18
N SER A 212 -13.62 20.74 -5.23
CA SER A 212 -14.96 21.30 -5.19
C SER A 212 -15.39 21.57 -3.76
N MET A 213 -15.82 22.80 -3.48
CA MET A 213 -16.25 23.27 -2.17
C MET A 213 -17.54 22.58 -1.70
N ASN A 214 -17.51 22.01 -0.48
CA ASN A 214 -18.68 21.93 0.38
C ASN A 214 -18.20 21.82 1.84
N LEU A 215 -18.32 22.89 2.59
CA LEU A 215 -18.00 22.98 4.01
C LEU A 215 -19.27 23.03 4.85
N LEU A 216 -19.38 22.08 5.75
CA LEU A 216 -20.22 22.20 6.94
C LEU A 216 -19.29 22.09 8.15
N ALA A 217 -19.13 23.21 8.87
CA ALA A 217 -18.43 23.22 10.15
C ALA A 217 -19.25 22.44 11.17
N SER A 218 -18.87 21.21 11.48
CA SER A 218 -19.40 20.45 12.59
C SER A 218 -18.55 20.69 13.84
N LYS A 219 -19.20 20.67 15.01
CA LYS A 219 -18.49 20.75 16.29
C LYS A 219 -17.67 19.47 16.44
N ALA A 220 -16.35 19.59 16.65
CA ALA A 220 -15.45 18.45 16.81
C ALA A 220 -15.98 17.48 17.90
N PRO A 221 -16.13 16.19 17.62
CA PRO A 221 -16.55 15.20 18.59
C PRO A 221 -15.43 14.92 19.60
N ASP A 222 -15.78 14.23 20.69
CA ASP A 222 -14.77 13.72 21.61
C ASP A 222 -13.85 12.72 20.88
N PHE A 223 -12.55 12.89 21.07
CA PHE A 223 -11.52 12.05 20.42
C PHE A 223 -11.76 10.55 20.68
N SER A 224 -12.10 10.19 21.91
CA SER A 224 -12.32 8.79 22.29
C SER A 224 -13.60 8.21 21.68
N GLU A 225 -14.63 9.03 21.48
CA GLU A 225 -15.87 8.64 20.78
C GLU A 225 -15.57 8.39 19.32
N LYS A 226 -14.77 9.25 18.67
CA LYS A 226 -14.39 9.09 17.27
C LYS A 226 -13.53 7.84 17.02
N ILE A 227 -12.60 7.54 17.91
CA ILE A 227 -11.80 6.29 17.87
C ILE A 227 -12.71 5.06 17.89
N LYS A 228 -13.67 5.01 18.82
CA LYS A 228 -14.61 3.89 18.94
C LYS A 228 -15.54 3.77 17.74
N PHE A 229 -16.10 4.90 17.31
CA PHE A 229 -17.03 4.95 16.19
C PHE A 229 -16.41 4.41 14.89
N ASN A 230 -15.15 4.76 14.64
CA ASN A 230 -14.41 4.34 13.46
C ASN A 230 -13.71 2.97 13.62
N ASN A 231 -13.92 2.24 14.72
CA ASN A 231 -13.24 0.95 14.96
C ASN A 231 -11.72 1.03 14.81
N ILE A 232 -11.11 2.10 15.31
CA ILE A 232 -9.66 2.30 15.25
C ILE A 232 -8.97 1.31 16.18
N SER A 233 -7.98 0.56 15.67
CA SER A 233 -7.22 -0.37 16.50
C SER A 233 -6.36 0.34 17.55
N GLU A 234 -6.04 -0.35 18.65
CA GLU A 234 -5.23 0.20 19.75
C GLU A 234 -3.85 0.72 19.26
N ASN A 235 -3.24 0.03 18.30
CA ASN A 235 -1.97 0.44 17.72
C ASN A 235 -2.10 1.76 16.94
N LEU A 236 -3.13 1.88 16.11
CA LEU A 236 -3.39 3.10 15.34
C LEU A 236 -3.85 4.24 16.25
N GLU A 237 -4.70 3.97 17.25
CA GLU A 237 -5.09 4.93 18.28
C GLU A 237 -3.87 5.53 18.98
N THR A 238 -2.95 4.66 19.44
CA THR A 238 -1.72 5.10 20.10
C THR A 238 -0.89 6.00 19.19
N ARG A 239 -0.79 5.65 17.90
CA ARG A 239 -0.04 6.43 16.92
C ARG A 239 -0.65 7.81 16.69
N ILE A 240 -1.96 7.89 16.49
CA ILE A 240 -2.66 9.17 16.31
C ILE A 240 -2.55 10.02 17.60
N LYS A 241 -2.72 9.44 18.78
CA LYS A 241 -2.57 10.14 20.06
C LYS A 241 -1.17 10.72 20.27
N ASN A 242 -0.12 9.97 19.87
CA ASN A 242 1.25 10.47 20.00
C ASN A 242 1.47 11.72 19.13
N HIS A 243 0.95 11.71 17.89
CA HIS A 243 1.09 12.85 16.98
C HIS A 243 0.13 14.01 17.30
N SER A 244 -1.00 13.75 17.97
CA SER A 244 -1.89 14.83 18.42
C SER A 244 -1.23 15.77 19.44
N LEU A 245 -0.27 15.28 20.20
CA LEU A 245 0.53 16.11 21.11
C LEU A 245 1.39 17.16 20.39
N GLU A 246 1.63 16.97 19.10
CA GLU A 246 2.47 17.83 18.27
C GLU A 246 1.67 18.72 17.30
N VAL A 247 0.34 18.66 17.32
CA VAL A 247 -0.56 19.42 16.43
C VAL A 247 -0.33 20.92 16.53
N TYR A 248 0.03 21.43 17.71
CA TYR A 248 0.35 22.85 17.91
C TYR A 248 1.41 23.37 16.92
N LYS A 249 2.32 22.53 16.42
CA LYS A 249 3.33 22.94 15.44
C LYS A 249 2.72 23.31 14.08
N ILE A 250 1.64 22.62 13.70
CA ILE A 250 0.87 22.95 12.50
C ILE A 250 0.02 24.19 12.74
N ASP A 251 -0.57 24.32 13.94
CA ASP A 251 -1.37 25.48 14.30
C ASP A 251 -0.52 26.75 14.31
N ASP A 252 0.66 26.72 14.94
CA ASP A 252 1.61 27.83 14.93
C ASP A 252 1.99 28.24 13.51
N PHE A 253 2.32 27.26 12.65
CA PHE A 253 2.62 27.52 11.24
C PHE A 253 1.44 28.18 10.51
N LEU A 254 0.21 27.70 10.68
CA LEU A 254 -0.98 28.26 10.03
C LEU A 254 -1.27 29.69 10.50
N ILE A 255 -1.09 29.97 11.79
CA ILE A 255 -1.20 31.32 12.37
C ILE A 255 -0.17 32.27 11.74
N GLU A 256 1.08 31.84 11.59
CA GLU A 256 2.17 32.62 10.99
C GLU A 256 1.89 32.99 9.53
N GLN A 257 1.14 32.15 8.78
CA GLN A 257 0.77 32.45 7.38
C GLN A 257 -0.21 33.64 7.29
N ASN A 258 -0.94 33.95 8.36
CA ASN A 258 -1.93 35.03 8.41
C ASN A 258 -2.96 34.98 7.26
N ASP A 259 -3.35 33.76 6.87
CA ASP A 259 -4.30 33.47 5.80
C ASP A 259 -5.16 32.24 6.18
N ASP A 260 -6.40 32.50 6.59
CA ASP A 260 -7.34 31.46 7.03
C ASP A 260 -7.71 30.46 5.91
N SER A 261 -7.52 30.84 4.64
CA SER A 261 -7.83 29.97 3.50
C SER A 261 -6.91 28.76 3.46
N ILE A 262 -5.65 28.90 3.90
CA ILE A 262 -4.66 27.82 3.91
C ILE A 262 -5.11 26.65 4.79
N ALA A 263 -5.61 26.91 5.98
CA ALA A 263 -6.11 25.89 6.89
C ALA A 263 -7.31 25.14 6.29
N GLN A 264 -8.20 25.88 5.62
CA GLN A 264 -9.38 25.34 4.97
C GLN A 264 -9.04 24.48 3.75
N GLU A 265 -8.15 24.95 2.89
CA GLU A 265 -7.70 24.22 1.70
C GLU A 265 -6.96 22.93 2.10
N LEU A 266 -6.13 22.98 3.15
CA LEU A 266 -5.43 21.81 3.67
C LEU A 266 -6.41 20.77 4.23
N SER A 267 -7.43 21.20 5.00
CA SER A 267 -8.52 20.36 5.48
C SER A 267 -9.22 19.64 4.32
N GLN A 268 -9.61 20.39 3.27
CA GLN A 268 -10.27 19.84 2.09
C GLN A 268 -9.40 18.83 1.35
N THR A 269 -8.11 19.12 1.21
CA THR A 269 -7.16 18.21 0.57
C THR A 269 -7.08 16.88 1.33
N VAL A 270 -6.93 16.93 2.65
CA VAL A 270 -6.89 15.71 3.48
C VAL A 270 -8.21 14.93 3.38
N ASN A 271 -9.36 15.61 3.45
CA ASN A 271 -10.67 14.98 3.33
C ASN A 271 -10.88 14.30 1.97
N ASN A 272 -10.45 14.94 0.88
CA ASN A 272 -10.57 14.38 -0.47
C ASN A 272 -9.71 13.11 -0.61
N ILE A 273 -8.47 13.15 -0.13
CA ILE A 273 -7.59 11.97 -0.14
C ILE A 273 -8.22 10.84 0.70
N TYR A 274 -8.74 11.17 1.89
CA TYR A 274 -9.43 10.21 2.75
C TYR A 274 -10.60 9.53 2.01
N LYS A 275 -11.50 10.31 1.39
CA LYS A 275 -12.65 9.79 0.64
C LYS A 275 -12.24 8.89 -0.52
N GLN A 276 -11.20 9.25 -1.26
CA GLN A 276 -10.68 8.40 -2.34
C GLN A 276 -10.17 7.05 -1.81
N LEU A 277 -9.47 7.05 -0.68
CA LEU A 277 -8.99 5.83 -0.04
C LEU A 277 -10.14 4.96 0.47
N VAL A 278 -11.15 5.55 1.12
CA VAL A 278 -12.34 4.83 1.59
C VAL A 278 -13.05 4.09 0.45
N VAL A 279 -13.17 4.73 -0.72
CA VAL A 279 -13.78 4.12 -1.92
C VAL A 279 -12.90 3.03 -2.54
N SER A 280 -11.59 3.18 -2.48
CA SER A 280 -10.65 2.24 -3.11
C SER A 280 -10.45 0.94 -2.32
N ILE A 281 -10.73 0.96 -1.01
CA ILE A 281 -10.52 -0.17 -0.10
C ILE A 281 -11.88 -0.81 0.22
N PRO A 282 -12.06 -2.14 0.04
CA PRO A 282 -13.30 -2.83 0.34
C PRO A 282 -13.79 -2.61 1.78
N ASN A 283 -15.13 -2.59 1.97
CA ASN A 283 -15.72 -2.37 3.30
C ASN A 283 -15.48 -3.55 4.26
N ASP A 284 -15.31 -4.75 3.73
CA ASP A 284 -15.04 -5.98 4.46
C ASP A 284 -13.54 -6.26 4.67
N GLU A 285 -12.67 -5.32 4.31
CA GLU A 285 -11.23 -5.43 4.63
C GLU A 285 -11.01 -5.29 6.15
N GLU A 286 -10.44 -6.33 6.76
CA GLU A 286 -10.22 -6.44 8.21
C GLU A 286 -9.39 -5.27 8.77
N TYR A 287 -8.40 -4.80 8.00
CA TYR A 287 -7.48 -3.72 8.40
C TYR A 287 -7.72 -2.43 7.62
N LYS A 288 -8.98 -2.17 7.26
CA LYS A 288 -9.35 -1.02 6.40
C LYS A 288 -8.82 0.30 6.93
N ASN A 289 -8.99 0.56 8.23
CA ASN A 289 -8.59 1.84 8.83
C ASN A 289 -7.08 2.04 8.88
N GLU A 290 -6.32 0.97 9.14
CA GLU A 290 -4.86 0.98 9.09
C GLU A 290 -4.35 1.23 7.67
N ILE A 291 -4.97 0.61 6.67
CA ILE A 291 -4.60 0.79 5.26
C ILE A 291 -4.93 2.22 4.81
N ILE A 292 -6.08 2.77 5.22
CA ILE A 292 -6.44 4.17 4.97
C ILE A 292 -5.41 5.10 5.60
N TYR A 293 -5.04 4.89 6.86
CA TYR A 293 -4.04 5.71 7.53
C TYR A 293 -2.70 5.73 6.82
N LEU A 294 -2.19 4.55 6.46
CA LEU A 294 -0.95 4.42 5.69
C LEU A 294 -1.06 5.10 4.32
N GLY A 295 -2.22 4.93 3.67
CA GLY A 295 -2.51 5.59 2.40
C GLY A 295 -2.56 7.12 2.50
N LEU A 296 -3.12 7.65 3.58
CA LEU A 296 -3.08 9.09 3.88
C LEU A 296 -1.64 9.57 4.04
N VAL A 297 -0.84 8.92 4.89
CA VAL A 297 0.57 9.27 5.10
C VAL A 297 1.32 9.31 3.77
N GLU A 298 1.24 8.24 2.97
CA GLU A 298 1.93 8.17 1.68
C GLU A 298 1.43 9.21 0.67
N SER A 299 0.13 9.53 0.68
CA SER A 299 -0.44 10.50 -0.26
C SER A 299 -0.06 11.94 0.07
N LEU A 300 0.11 12.26 1.35
CA LEU A 300 0.53 13.59 1.78
C LEU A 300 2.01 13.88 1.48
N ILE A 301 2.86 12.87 1.32
CA ILE A 301 4.28 13.07 1.06
C ILE A 301 4.53 13.48 -0.38
N PRO A 302 5.26 14.58 -0.63
CA PRO A 302 5.61 15.01 -1.98
C PRO A 302 6.38 13.95 -2.78
N LYS A 303 6.07 13.81 -4.08
CA LYS A 303 6.73 12.83 -4.95
C LYS A 303 8.25 12.94 -4.93
N PHE A 304 8.79 14.17 -4.95
CA PHE A 304 10.25 14.40 -4.92
C PHE A 304 10.93 13.95 -3.61
N ALA A 305 10.15 13.82 -2.53
CA ALA A 305 10.65 13.38 -1.23
C ALA A 305 10.57 11.85 -1.05
N ARG A 306 9.70 11.17 -1.82
CA ARG A 306 9.51 9.71 -1.71
C ARG A 306 10.76 8.91 -2.06
N ASP A 307 11.56 9.40 -3.01
CA ASP A 307 12.78 8.74 -3.49
C ASP A 307 14.04 9.05 -2.64
N LYS A 308 13.89 9.89 -1.60
CA LYS A 308 15.01 10.35 -0.77
C LYS A 308 14.79 9.92 0.68
N VAL A 309 15.50 8.90 1.12
CA VAL A 309 15.38 8.26 2.44
C VAL A 309 15.33 9.25 3.60
N TYR A 310 16.28 10.17 3.66
CA TYR A 310 16.36 11.13 4.76
C TYR A 310 15.26 12.19 4.71
N ALA A 311 14.89 12.64 3.51
CA ALA A 311 13.81 13.59 3.35
C ALA A 311 12.45 12.96 3.71
N LYS A 312 12.13 11.78 3.16
CA LYS A 312 10.86 11.07 3.38
C LYS A 312 10.50 10.97 4.85
N ARG A 313 11.48 10.81 5.73
CA ARG A 313 11.25 10.68 7.15
C ARG A 313 10.68 11.93 7.83
N GLY A 314 11.26 13.09 7.56
CA GLY A 314 10.72 14.36 8.07
C GLY A 314 9.30 14.61 7.57
N TYR A 315 9.05 14.31 6.28
CA TYR A 315 7.71 14.43 5.70
C TYR A 315 6.71 13.43 6.30
N ASN A 316 7.11 12.18 6.60
CA ASN A 316 6.26 11.22 7.31
C ASN A 316 5.77 11.79 8.63
N THR A 317 6.68 12.30 9.47
CA THR A 317 6.31 12.86 10.77
C THR A 317 5.34 14.02 10.62
N VAL A 318 5.60 14.96 9.71
CA VAL A 318 4.70 16.09 9.46
C VAL A 318 3.34 15.62 8.91
N ALA A 319 3.32 14.65 7.99
CA ALA A 319 2.09 14.07 7.47
C ALA A 319 1.24 13.44 8.58
N GLU A 320 1.86 12.69 9.50
CA GLU A 320 1.17 12.07 10.64
C GLU A 320 0.61 13.12 11.61
N ILE A 321 1.33 14.22 11.84
CA ILE A 321 0.81 15.36 12.67
C ILE A 321 -0.38 16.03 11.95
N ILE A 322 -0.31 16.24 10.64
CA ILE A 322 -1.43 16.78 9.85
C ILE A 322 -2.64 15.85 9.93
N ILE A 323 -2.45 14.54 9.78
CA ILE A 323 -3.54 13.56 9.91
C ILE A 323 -4.15 13.61 11.31
N ALA A 324 -3.34 13.69 12.36
CA ALA A 324 -3.83 13.80 13.73
C ALA A 324 -4.67 15.07 13.93
N LYS A 325 -4.24 16.23 13.41
CA LYS A 325 -5.01 17.48 13.43
C LYS A 325 -6.38 17.30 12.76
N TYR A 326 -6.42 16.78 11.54
CA TYR A 326 -7.67 16.64 10.79
C TYR A 326 -8.49 15.41 11.19
N PHE A 327 -7.93 14.49 11.95
CA PHE A 327 -8.69 13.51 12.70
C PHE A 327 -9.54 14.18 13.79
N GLU A 328 -9.00 15.15 14.53
CA GLU A 328 -9.72 15.87 15.57
C GLU A 328 -10.86 16.74 15.00
N THR A 329 -10.67 17.36 13.84
CA THR A 329 -11.65 18.25 13.19
C THR A 329 -12.64 17.56 12.26
N CYS A 330 -12.67 16.22 12.20
CA CYS A 330 -13.55 15.40 11.37
C CYS A 330 -13.37 15.52 9.85
N ASP A 331 -12.22 16.01 9.41
CA ASP A 331 -11.86 16.03 7.99
C ASP A 331 -11.25 14.71 7.52
N ALA A 332 -10.71 13.92 8.46
CA ALA A 332 -10.30 12.53 8.26
C ALA A 332 -11.06 11.64 9.24
N TYR A 333 -11.56 10.50 8.76
CA TYR A 333 -12.44 9.57 9.45
C TYR A 333 -13.85 10.12 9.77
N GLU A 334 -14.80 9.19 9.93
CA GLU A 334 -16.22 9.52 10.05
C GLU A 334 -16.53 10.23 11.37
N ASP A 335 -17.45 11.22 11.32
CA ASP A 335 -17.96 11.93 12.49
C ASP A 335 -19.09 11.12 13.15
N PRO A 336 -18.97 10.76 14.45
CA PRO A 336 -20.03 10.10 15.19
C PRO A 336 -21.37 10.83 15.16
N ASN A 337 -21.35 12.17 15.01
CA ASN A 337 -22.53 13.01 15.01
C ASN A 337 -23.20 13.13 13.62
N SER A 338 -22.54 12.72 12.55
CA SER A 338 -23.08 12.81 11.17
C SER A 338 -24.24 11.84 10.92
N SER A 339 -24.36 10.74 11.67
CA SER A 339 -25.42 9.74 11.54
C SER A 339 -26.77 10.19 12.12
N ASN A 340 -26.85 11.33 12.81
CA ASN A 340 -28.09 11.86 13.39
C ASN A 340 -28.82 12.89 12.50
N SER A 341 -28.36 13.08 11.24
CA SER A 341 -28.88 14.12 10.34
C SER A 341 -29.64 13.56 9.13
N SER A 342 -30.14 12.31 9.19
CA SER A 342 -30.94 11.66 8.13
C SER A 342 -32.36 11.32 8.59
#